data_bf5e74bcb3d6a6bd57bf59f8acd6a46a
#
_entry.id   bf5e74bcb3d6a6bd57bf59f8acd6a46a
#
_cell.length_a   1.000
_cell.length_b   1.000
_cell.length_c   1.000
_cell.angle_alpha   90.00
_cell.angle_beta   90.00
_cell.angle_gamma   90.00
#
_symmetry.space_group_name_H-M   'P 1'
#
loop_
_entity.id
_entity.type
_entity.pdbx_description
1 polymer ?
#
loop_
_entity_poly.entity_id
_entity_poly.type
_entity_poly.pdbx_seq_one_letter_code
_entity_poly.pdbx_strand_id
1 'polypeptide(L)'
;MKIGFVCAEYFGFKSIEGKLIPTSTHGGFGFLTKVKAEWLANEGHDVHVFTYAASYNYENNTAEELNENGVTIHLIPEKERVGKSSFSSGIKQLSKLKGNDFFREVLTEQNLQILQFEDTPTTLLLAEVNTIPKILIFQDPFDYYDVNLLVDSQNNYSSLIEGHNEQYVIKREDYKFSSEIAINYLHKKNFVSPIRKLLIPSNNITIFAEADFIGEKVKNLFKLASTPITVRNPIQIYDKTEEKTHKPSFVWVARWDAQKRPDTMLEIASQIPEYDFYLIGTATVSSKDNTSIQTKLETYFSRYPNIHILGFVQEEEKRKYIGKAWALINTSIREGLPITFLEAMAEGTPIISYTDPDRYVSNFGIRVDYSIKSYISAIYKVVEQKLYEKLAGKEREFIMREHEVNTIMNKHLDIYKKILNGETD
;
A
#
# COMPACT_ATOMS: atom_id res chain seq x y z
N MET A 1 -16.62 -9.05 -20.37
CA MET A 1 -15.64 -8.06 -20.89
C MET A 1 -14.26 -8.67 -20.82
N LYS A 2 -13.35 -8.21 -21.67
CA LYS A 2 -11.95 -8.59 -21.60
C LYS A 2 -11.13 -7.44 -20.99
N ILE A 3 -10.61 -7.65 -19.78
CA ILE A 3 -10.09 -6.60 -18.90
C ILE A 3 -8.63 -6.90 -18.59
N GLY A 4 -7.76 -5.91 -18.76
CA GLY A 4 -6.35 -6.00 -18.39
C GLY A 4 -6.02 -5.14 -17.18
N PHE A 5 -5.18 -5.69 -16.28
CA PHE A 5 -4.56 -4.94 -15.18
C PHE A 5 -3.05 -4.90 -15.38
N VAL A 6 -2.44 -3.75 -15.19
CA VAL A 6 -0.99 -3.62 -15.13
C VAL A 6 -0.59 -3.30 -13.70
N CYS A 7 0.11 -4.23 -13.06
CA CYS A 7 0.59 -4.12 -11.69
C CYS A 7 2.03 -4.63 -11.60
N ALA A 8 2.97 -3.76 -11.29
CA ALA A 8 4.39 -4.11 -11.24
C ALA A 8 4.73 -5.13 -10.14
N GLU A 9 4.00 -5.07 -9.03
CA GLU A 9 4.24 -5.85 -7.82
C GLU A 9 3.04 -6.76 -7.49
N TYR A 10 2.54 -7.52 -8.46
CA TYR A 10 1.43 -8.44 -8.25
C TYR A 10 1.81 -9.61 -7.34
N PHE A 11 3.02 -10.15 -7.51
CA PHE A 11 3.63 -11.14 -6.62
C PHE A 11 4.66 -10.49 -5.71
N GLY A 12 5.02 -11.20 -4.63
CA GLY A 12 6.09 -10.79 -3.74
C GLY A 12 6.90 -11.99 -3.26
N PHE A 13 7.92 -11.70 -2.45
CA PHE A 13 8.78 -12.72 -1.88
C PHE A 13 8.88 -12.56 -0.38
N LYS A 14 8.96 -13.70 0.31
CA LYS A 14 9.41 -13.77 1.70
C LYS A 14 10.74 -14.51 1.78
N SER A 15 11.58 -14.16 2.73
CA SER A 15 12.77 -14.94 3.03
C SER A 15 12.45 -15.96 4.12
N ILE A 16 12.63 -17.25 3.81
CA ILE A 16 12.58 -18.33 4.80
C ILE A 16 13.95 -19.01 4.77
N GLU A 17 14.65 -19.03 5.88
CA GLU A 17 15.98 -19.62 6.01
C GLU A 17 16.98 -19.16 4.92
N GLY A 18 16.90 -17.87 4.55
CA GLY A 18 17.74 -17.28 3.52
C GLY A 18 17.33 -17.58 2.07
N LYS A 19 16.27 -18.35 1.84
CA LYS A 19 15.70 -18.59 0.51
C LYS A 19 14.53 -17.66 0.25
N LEU A 20 14.47 -17.11 -0.96
CA LEU A 20 13.34 -16.32 -1.43
C LEU A 20 12.23 -17.26 -1.91
N ILE A 21 11.07 -17.17 -1.26
CA ILE A 21 9.89 -17.94 -1.61
C ILE A 21 8.83 -16.98 -2.14
N PRO A 22 8.25 -17.18 -3.33
CA PRO A 22 7.16 -16.37 -3.83
C PRO A 22 5.99 -16.34 -2.85
N THR A 23 5.37 -15.20 -2.70
CA THR A 23 4.13 -15.00 -1.96
C THR A 23 3.03 -14.58 -2.92
N SER A 24 1.79 -14.87 -2.55
CA SER A 24 0.64 -14.57 -3.40
C SER A 24 0.43 -13.09 -3.70
N THR A 25 1.02 -12.20 -2.89
CA THR A 25 0.93 -10.75 -3.09
C THR A 25 2.11 -10.04 -2.44
N HIS A 26 2.46 -8.85 -2.94
CA HIS A 26 3.46 -7.97 -2.36
C HIS A 26 2.87 -6.59 -2.09
N GLY A 27 2.74 -6.24 -0.80
CA GLY A 27 2.20 -4.94 -0.40
C GLY A 27 0.74 -4.72 -0.79
N GLY A 28 0.29 -3.46 -0.63
CA GLY A 28 -1.10 -3.08 -0.86
C GLY A 28 -1.54 -3.17 -2.32
N PHE A 29 -0.70 -2.74 -3.25
CA PHE A 29 -1.05 -2.68 -4.68
C PHE A 29 -1.32 -4.08 -5.26
N GLY A 30 -0.42 -5.03 -5.02
CA GLY A 30 -0.59 -6.40 -5.48
C GLY A 30 -1.83 -7.07 -4.89
N PHE A 31 -2.06 -6.88 -3.59
CA PHE A 31 -3.24 -7.40 -2.91
C PHE A 31 -4.54 -6.84 -3.51
N LEU A 32 -4.64 -5.53 -3.69
CA LEU A 32 -5.83 -4.89 -4.26
C LEU A 32 -6.07 -5.32 -5.71
N THR A 33 -5.00 -5.42 -6.51
CA THR A 33 -5.11 -5.92 -7.89
C THR A 33 -5.64 -7.34 -7.91
N LYS A 34 -5.14 -8.21 -7.02
CA LYS A 34 -5.59 -9.59 -6.90
C LYS A 34 -7.08 -9.66 -6.54
N VAL A 35 -7.51 -8.95 -5.51
CA VAL A 35 -8.93 -8.89 -5.10
C VAL A 35 -9.84 -8.48 -6.26
N LYS A 36 -9.46 -7.43 -7.00
CA LYS A 36 -10.24 -6.92 -8.14
C LYS A 36 -10.25 -7.91 -9.30
N ALA A 37 -9.10 -8.46 -9.67
CA ALA A 37 -8.98 -9.38 -10.79
C ALA A 37 -9.74 -10.69 -10.55
N GLU A 38 -9.58 -11.30 -9.38
CA GLU A 38 -10.27 -12.55 -9.03
C GLU A 38 -11.80 -12.34 -8.92
N TRP A 39 -12.23 -11.21 -8.36
CA TRP A 39 -13.66 -10.90 -8.31
C TRP A 39 -14.27 -10.81 -9.72
N LEU A 40 -13.61 -10.08 -10.62
CA LEU A 40 -14.08 -9.95 -12.01
C LEU A 40 -14.06 -11.28 -12.76
N ALA A 41 -13.07 -12.13 -12.54
CA ALA A 41 -13.00 -13.45 -13.13
C ALA A 41 -14.16 -14.34 -12.63
N ASN A 42 -14.48 -14.28 -11.35
CA ASN A 42 -15.62 -15.00 -10.76
C ASN A 42 -16.98 -14.51 -11.31
N GLU A 43 -17.07 -13.24 -11.71
CA GLU A 43 -18.26 -12.68 -12.40
C GLU A 43 -18.27 -13.03 -13.90
N GLY A 44 -17.38 -13.90 -14.37
CA GLY A 44 -17.35 -14.40 -15.73
C GLY A 44 -16.71 -13.45 -16.75
N HIS A 45 -15.86 -12.54 -16.31
CA HIS A 45 -15.05 -11.70 -17.19
C HIS A 45 -13.74 -12.39 -17.55
N ASP A 46 -13.21 -12.12 -18.76
CA ASP A 46 -11.90 -12.56 -19.21
C ASP A 46 -10.85 -11.56 -18.68
N VAL A 47 -10.10 -11.97 -17.67
CA VAL A 47 -9.24 -11.08 -16.89
C VAL A 47 -7.77 -11.43 -17.05
N HIS A 48 -6.99 -10.44 -17.43
CA HIS A 48 -5.55 -10.54 -17.65
C HIS A 48 -4.79 -9.62 -16.70
N VAL A 49 -3.73 -10.11 -16.08
CA VAL A 49 -2.80 -9.32 -15.26
C VAL A 49 -1.42 -9.34 -15.92
N PHE A 50 -0.85 -8.17 -16.10
CA PHE A 50 0.51 -7.98 -16.62
C PHE A 50 1.41 -7.52 -15.48
N THR A 51 2.39 -8.36 -15.14
CA THR A 51 3.32 -8.10 -14.03
C THR A 51 4.74 -8.49 -14.41
N TYR A 52 5.73 -8.07 -13.62
CA TYR A 52 7.12 -8.43 -13.90
C TYR A 52 7.43 -9.88 -13.56
N ALA A 53 8.14 -10.57 -14.44
CA ALA A 53 8.64 -11.92 -14.21
C ALA A 53 9.49 -11.99 -12.92
N ALA A 54 10.32 -10.98 -12.68
CA ALA A 54 11.12 -10.88 -11.48
C ALA A 54 10.30 -10.74 -10.18
N SER A 55 9.04 -10.34 -10.24
CA SER A 55 8.16 -10.32 -9.06
C SER A 55 7.65 -11.71 -8.68
N TYR A 56 7.62 -12.64 -9.62
CA TYR A 56 7.22 -14.03 -9.41
C TYR A 56 8.41 -14.93 -9.07
N ASN A 57 9.50 -14.81 -9.81
CA ASN A 57 10.73 -15.55 -9.58
C ASN A 57 11.94 -14.64 -9.70
N TYR A 58 12.55 -14.30 -8.58
CA TYR A 58 13.66 -13.36 -8.52
C TYR A 58 14.89 -13.83 -9.31
N GLU A 59 15.11 -15.12 -9.46
CA GLU A 59 16.27 -15.70 -10.15
C GLU A 59 16.00 -15.91 -11.65
N ASN A 60 14.74 -16.08 -12.02
CA ASN A 60 14.33 -16.39 -13.38
C ASN A 60 13.47 -15.26 -13.97
N ASN A 61 14.08 -14.45 -14.81
CA ASN A 61 13.44 -13.32 -15.49
C ASN A 61 12.97 -13.75 -16.90
N THR A 62 12.10 -14.77 -16.96
CA THR A 62 11.57 -15.31 -18.23
C THR A 62 10.09 -14.96 -18.40
N ALA A 63 9.70 -14.80 -19.67
CA ALA A 63 8.30 -14.69 -20.03
C ALA A 63 7.57 -16.01 -19.72
N GLU A 64 6.44 -15.91 -19.04
CA GLU A 64 5.61 -17.05 -18.70
C GLU A 64 4.15 -16.59 -18.59
N GLU A 65 3.21 -17.50 -18.86
CA GLU A 65 1.79 -17.28 -18.62
C GLU A 65 1.31 -18.26 -17.55
N LEU A 66 0.64 -17.73 -16.55
CA LEU A 66 0.08 -18.49 -15.42
C LEU A 66 -1.43 -18.31 -15.40
N ASN A 67 -2.15 -19.26 -14.82
CA ASN A 67 -3.56 -19.11 -14.53
C ASN A 67 -3.81 -19.38 -13.04
N GLU A 68 -4.33 -18.38 -12.32
CA GLU A 68 -4.68 -18.51 -10.92
C GLU A 68 -6.11 -17.96 -10.69
N ASN A 69 -6.98 -18.76 -10.13
CA ASN A 69 -8.36 -18.39 -9.77
C ASN A 69 -9.14 -17.74 -10.93
N GLY A 70 -8.93 -18.25 -12.17
CA GLY A 70 -9.60 -17.74 -13.37
C GLY A 70 -8.97 -16.48 -13.97
N VAL A 71 -7.86 -16.01 -13.42
CA VAL A 71 -7.10 -14.86 -13.92
C VAL A 71 -5.89 -15.35 -14.71
N THR A 72 -5.73 -14.84 -15.94
CA THR A 72 -4.54 -15.09 -16.77
C THR A 72 -3.46 -14.08 -16.43
N ILE A 73 -2.29 -14.54 -15.99
CA ILE A 73 -1.20 -13.70 -15.53
C ILE A 73 -0.04 -13.79 -16.51
N HIS A 74 0.32 -12.66 -17.10
CA HIS A 74 1.44 -12.55 -18.03
C HIS A 74 2.68 -12.03 -17.29
N LEU A 75 3.71 -12.85 -17.19
CA LEU A 75 5.00 -12.48 -16.63
C LEU A 75 5.85 -11.79 -17.69
N ILE A 76 6.11 -10.51 -17.50
CA ILE A 76 6.86 -9.67 -18.43
C ILE A 76 8.33 -9.64 -18.01
N PRO A 77 9.27 -10.13 -18.83
CA PRO A 77 10.68 -10.10 -18.49
C PRO A 77 11.24 -8.67 -18.56
N GLU A 78 12.07 -8.33 -17.59
CA GLU A 78 12.83 -7.08 -17.60
C GLU A 78 14.06 -7.23 -18.53
N LYS A 79 14.24 -6.32 -19.49
CA LYS A 79 15.39 -6.36 -20.43
C LYS A 79 16.77 -6.29 -19.78
N GLU A 80 16.87 -5.68 -18.60
CA GLU A 80 18.09 -5.62 -17.79
C GLU A 80 17.72 -5.57 -16.30
N ARG A 81 18.27 -6.49 -15.54
CA ARG A 81 18.23 -6.44 -14.08
C ARG A 81 19.07 -5.27 -13.60
N VAL A 82 18.46 -4.15 -13.25
CA VAL A 82 19.20 -3.05 -12.60
C VAL A 82 19.42 -3.45 -11.16
N GLY A 83 20.66 -3.82 -10.84
CA GLY A 83 21.06 -4.15 -9.48
C GLY A 83 20.75 -2.99 -8.53
N LYS A 84 20.13 -3.33 -7.40
CA LYS A 84 19.76 -2.50 -6.24
C LYS A 84 18.71 -1.42 -6.50
N SER A 85 17.55 -1.64 -5.89
CA SER A 85 16.42 -0.73 -5.86
C SER A 85 16.78 0.61 -5.21
N SER A 86 17.01 1.62 -6.04
CA SER A 86 16.85 3.00 -5.63
C SER A 86 15.68 3.58 -6.45
N PHE A 87 14.96 4.56 -5.95
CA PHE A 87 13.91 5.26 -6.70
C PHE A 87 14.40 5.75 -8.07
N SER A 88 15.67 6.13 -8.19
CA SER A 88 16.31 6.44 -9.47
C SER A 88 16.41 5.24 -10.42
N SER A 89 16.49 4.02 -9.93
CA SER A 89 16.42 2.81 -10.76
C SER A 89 14.98 2.49 -11.17
N GLY A 90 13.99 2.72 -10.33
CA GLY A 90 12.58 2.59 -10.69
C GLY A 90 12.20 3.46 -11.88
N ILE A 91 12.59 4.74 -11.89
CA ILE A 91 12.32 5.62 -13.03
C ILE A 91 13.15 5.27 -14.27
N LYS A 92 14.39 4.77 -14.10
CA LYS A 92 15.16 4.20 -15.20
C LYS A 92 14.54 2.91 -15.73
N GLN A 93 13.99 2.07 -14.87
CA GLN A 93 13.22 0.88 -15.24
C GLN A 93 11.97 1.25 -16.05
N LEU A 94 11.23 2.28 -15.65
CA LEU A 94 10.07 2.79 -16.36
C LEU A 94 10.42 3.33 -17.75
N SER A 95 11.53 4.04 -17.88
CA SER A 95 12.02 4.47 -19.20
C SER A 95 12.47 3.29 -20.08
N LYS A 96 12.83 2.16 -19.47
CA LYS A 96 13.19 0.91 -20.16
C LYS A 96 11.98 0.07 -20.53
N LEU A 97 10.92 0.07 -19.72
CA LEU A 97 9.64 -0.52 -20.10
C LEU A 97 9.02 0.15 -21.31
N LYS A 98 9.28 1.43 -21.50
CA LYS A 98 8.89 2.19 -22.68
C LYS A 98 9.37 1.57 -23.99
N GLY A 99 10.47 0.80 -23.98
CA GLY A 99 11.03 0.04 -25.09
C GLY A 99 10.81 -1.47 -24.98
N ASN A 100 9.87 -1.96 -24.17
CA ASN A 100 9.63 -3.39 -24.06
C ASN A 100 8.65 -3.86 -25.15
N ASP A 101 9.20 -4.29 -26.27
CA ASP A 101 8.44 -4.78 -27.43
C ASP A 101 7.58 -5.99 -27.03
N PHE A 102 8.09 -6.89 -26.20
CA PHE A 102 7.36 -8.06 -25.71
C PHE A 102 6.07 -7.66 -24.96
N PHE A 103 6.15 -6.66 -24.07
CA PHE A 103 4.96 -6.17 -23.38
C PHE A 103 3.91 -5.62 -24.35
N ARG A 104 4.33 -4.90 -25.41
CA ARG A 104 3.42 -4.39 -26.44
C ARG A 104 2.80 -5.51 -27.27
N GLU A 105 3.59 -6.50 -27.65
CA GLU A 105 3.12 -7.67 -28.40
C GLU A 105 2.04 -8.40 -27.60
N VAL A 106 2.35 -8.77 -26.35
CA VAL A 106 1.40 -9.48 -25.48
C VAL A 106 0.11 -8.67 -25.26
N LEU A 107 0.19 -7.36 -25.00
CA LEU A 107 -1.00 -6.50 -24.87
C LEU A 107 -1.85 -6.49 -26.15
N THR A 108 -1.20 -6.41 -27.32
CA THR A 108 -1.90 -6.35 -28.60
C THR A 108 -2.60 -7.68 -28.93
N GLU A 109 -1.94 -8.79 -28.64
CA GLU A 109 -2.48 -10.15 -28.88
C GLU A 109 -3.74 -10.43 -28.04
N GLN A 110 -3.82 -9.84 -26.83
CA GLN A 110 -4.95 -10.10 -25.95
C GLN A 110 -6.27 -9.45 -26.38
N ASN A 111 -6.28 -8.47 -27.30
CA ASN A 111 -7.49 -7.76 -27.74
C ASN A 111 -8.34 -7.24 -26.56
N LEU A 112 -7.72 -6.61 -25.58
CA LEU A 112 -8.37 -6.08 -24.39
C LEU A 112 -9.37 -4.97 -24.75
N GLN A 113 -10.48 -4.94 -24.04
CA GLN A 113 -11.48 -3.88 -24.16
C GLN A 113 -11.15 -2.68 -23.27
N ILE A 114 -10.53 -2.93 -22.10
CA ILE A 114 -10.14 -1.90 -21.15
C ILE A 114 -8.83 -2.31 -20.46
N LEU A 115 -8.00 -1.33 -20.10
CA LEU A 115 -6.72 -1.55 -19.46
C LEU A 115 -6.59 -0.63 -18.24
N GLN A 116 -6.43 -1.21 -17.04
CA GLN A 116 -6.28 -0.49 -15.79
C GLN A 116 -4.86 -0.58 -15.25
N PHE A 117 -4.31 0.55 -14.85
CA PHE A 117 -2.99 0.69 -14.26
C PHE A 117 -3.13 0.92 -12.75
N GLU A 118 -2.54 0.02 -11.96
CA GLU A 118 -2.74 -0.06 -10.52
C GLU A 118 -1.70 0.72 -9.68
N ASP A 119 -0.61 1.14 -10.30
CA ASP A 119 0.42 1.91 -9.61
C ASP A 119 0.97 3.05 -10.46
N THR A 120 1.49 4.07 -9.78
CA THR A 120 2.04 5.27 -10.44
C THR A 120 3.20 4.99 -11.39
N PRO A 121 4.13 4.08 -11.09
CA PRO A 121 5.21 3.76 -12.01
C PRO A 121 4.74 3.26 -13.37
N THR A 122 3.61 2.61 -13.45
CA THR A 122 3.05 2.11 -14.70
C THR A 122 2.43 3.19 -15.58
N THR A 123 2.24 4.42 -15.05
CA THR A 123 1.74 5.57 -15.83
C THR A 123 2.54 5.85 -17.11
N LEU A 124 3.84 5.60 -17.08
CA LEU A 124 4.68 5.83 -18.27
C LEU A 124 4.42 4.82 -19.40
N LEU A 125 3.83 3.67 -19.08
CA LEU A 125 3.39 2.69 -20.07
C LEU A 125 2.15 3.14 -20.82
N LEU A 126 1.35 4.05 -20.25
CA LEU A 126 0.15 4.61 -20.89
C LEU A 126 0.44 5.30 -22.22
N ALA A 127 1.66 5.84 -22.37
CA ALA A 127 2.04 6.56 -23.60
C ALA A 127 2.04 5.65 -24.85
N GLU A 128 2.10 4.35 -24.68
CA GLU A 128 2.32 3.40 -25.76
C GLU A 128 1.09 2.59 -26.15
N VAL A 129 0.01 2.66 -25.36
CA VAL A 129 -1.26 1.96 -25.64
C VAL A 129 -2.31 2.98 -26.09
N ASN A 130 -2.29 3.35 -27.37
CA ASN A 130 -3.12 4.44 -27.88
C ASN A 130 -4.57 4.07 -28.21
N THR A 131 -4.88 2.80 -28.41
CA THR A 131 -6.18 2.34 -28.92
C THR A 131 -7.15 1.85 -27.86
N ILE A 132 -6.65 1.33 -26.74
CA ILE A 132 -7.48 0.74 -25.66
C ILE A 132 -7.90 1.84 -24.69
N PRO A 133 -9.19 1.92 -24.26
CA PRO A 133 -9.60 2.74 -23.13
C PRO A 133 -8.80 2.39 -21.89
N LYS A 134 -8.30 3.42 -21.20
CA LYS A 134 -7.37 3.27 -20.08
C LYS A 134 -7.94 3.85 -18.81
N ILE A 135 -7.68 3.16 -17.71
CA ILE A 135 -7.92 3.66 -16.36
C ILE A 135 -6.58 3.75 -15.65
N LEU A 136 -6.35 4.86 -15.00
CA LEU A 136 -5.22 5.06 -14.12
C LEU A 136 -5.73 5.31 -12.72
N ILE A 137 -5.40 4.44 -11.76
CA ILE A 137 -5.73 4.63 -10.36
C ILE A 137 -4.53 5.17 -9.58
N PHE A 138 -4.76 6.27 -8.87
CA PHE A 138 -3.78 6.85 -7.97
C PHE A 138 -4.03 6.36 -6.55
N GLN A 139 -3.04 5.64 -6.01
CA GLN A 139 -3.07 5.06 -4.66
C GLN A 139 -2.03 5.72 -3.72
N ASP A 140 -1.07 6.46 -4.25
CA ASP A 140 -0.06 7.18 -3.48
C ASP A 140 -0.46 8.65 -3.30
N PRO A 141 -0.34 9.23 -2.11
CA PRO A 141 -0.66 10.64 -1.87
C PRO A 141 0.27 11.64 -2.56
N PHE A 142 1.29 11.17 -3.28
CA PHE A 142 2.29 11.99 -4.01
C PHE A 142 3.04 13.01 -3.15
N ASP A 143 3.12 12.79 -1.85
CA ASP A 143 3.89 13.66 -0.95
C ASP A 143 5.38 13.74 -1.32
N TYR A 144 5.87 12.78 -2.12
CA TYR A 144 7.22 12.84 -2.73
C TYR A 144 7.39 13.99 -3.74
N TYR A 145 6.30 14.49 -4.28
CA TYR A 145 6.31 15.57 -5.26
C TYR A 145 6.09 16.93 -4.61
N ASP A 146 5.69 16.94 -3.35
CA ASP A 146 5.59 18.14 -2.54
C ASP A 146 6.81 18.25 -1.62
N VAL A 147 7.77 19.06 -2.03
CA VAL A 147 9.04 19.27 -1.32
C VAL A 147 8.79 19.79 0.11
N ASN A 148 7.77 20.60 0.32
CA ASN A 148 7.48 21.18 1.63
C ASN A 148 6.96 20.08 2.59
N LEU A 149 6.05 19.24 2.14
CA LEU A 149 5.57 18.08 2.93
C LEU A 149 6.69 17.08 3.25
N LEU A 150 7.64 16.89 2.34
CA LEU A 150 8.81 16.04 2.57
C LEU A 150 9.78 16.65 3.58
N VAL A 151 10.00 17.96 3.51
CA VAL A 151 10.82 18.69 4.50
C VAL A 151 10.15 18.64 5.87
N ASP A 152 8.85 18.85 5.94
CA ASP A 152 8.08 18.75 7.18
C ASP A 152 8.08 17.32 7.73
N SER A 153 7.95 16.31 6.87
CA SER A 153 8.06 14.89 7.27
C SER A 153 9.46 14.56 7.78
N GLN A 154 10.51 15.13 7.20
CA GLN A 154 11.90 14.96 7.65
C GLN A 154 12.17 15.68 8.97
N ASN A 155 11.64 16.89 9.16
CA ASN A 155 11.77 17.64 10.42
C ASN A 155 11.02 16.94 11.56
N ASN A 156 9.80 16.46 11.30
CA ASN A 156 9.03 15.67 12.25
C ASN A 156 9.70 14.32 12.56
N TYR A 157 10.39 13.72 11.58
CA TYR A 157 11.21 12.53 11.76
C TYR A 157 12.37 12.76 12.73
N SER A 158 13.07 13.89 12.59
CA SER A 158 14.17 14.24 13.49
C SER A 158 13.68 14.44 14.93
N SER A 159 12.49 15.01 15.15
CA SER A 159 11.91 15.23 16.47
C SER A 159 11.47 13.95 17.18
N LEU A 160 11.11 12.90 16.44
CA LEU A 160 10.82 11.58 17.00
C LEU A 160 12.06 10.81 17.48
N ILE A 161 13.22 11.14 16.91
CA ILE A 161 14.50 10.51 17.29
C ILE A 161 15.14 11.23 18.46
N GLU A 162 14.87 12.53 18.66
CA GLU A 162 15.37 13.30 19.79
C GLU A 162 14.77 12.77 21.09
N GLY A 163 15.61 12.12 21.91
CA GLY A 163 15.22 11.55 23.20
C GLY A 163 15.25 10.02 23.28
N HIS A 164 15.58 9.33 22.20
CA HIS A 164 15.78 7.87 22.22
C HIS A 164 17.12 7.49 22.83
N ASN A 165 17.15 6.32 23.48
CA ASN A 165 18.36 5.76 24.03
C ASN A 165 19.35 5.42 22.91
N GLU A 166 20.58 5.95 22.99
CA GLU A 166 21.64 5.82 21.97
C GLU A 166 21.96 4.36 21.57
N GLN A 167 21.58 3.38 22.38
CA GLN A 167 21.90 1.97 22.13
C GLN A 167 21.17 1.35 20.92
N TYR A 168 20.03 1.91 20.51
CA TYR A 168 19.27 1.42 19.35
C TYR A 168 18.87 2.54 18.38
N VAL A 169 19.32 3.76 18.62
CA VAL A 169 19.06 4.87 17.70
C VAL A 169 19.46 4.46 16.29
N ILE A 170 18.46 4.34 15.47
CA ILE A 170 18.64 4.21 14.03
C ILE A 170 18.92 5.61 13.54
N LYS A 171 20.18 5.89 13.24
CA LYS A 171 20.58 7.20 12.75
C LYS A 171 19.84 7.50 11.45
N ARG A 172 19.53 8.79 11.22
CA ARG A 172 18.93 9.28 9.95
C ARG A 172 19.65 8.74 8.71
N GLU A 173 20.95 8.56 8.79
CA GLU A 173 21.84 7.99 7.77
C GLU A 173 21.56 6.51 7.49
N ASP A 174 21.08 5.75 8.48
CA ASP A 174 20.72 4.33 8.35
C ASP A 174 19.39 4.16 7.61
N TYR A 175 18.49 5.13 7.74
CA TYR A 175 17.31 5.26 6.90
C TYR A 175 17.66 6.10 5.67
N LYS A 176 18.35 5.53 4.71
CA LYS A 176 18.46 6.16 3.39
C LYS A 176 17.07 6.29 2.79
N PHE A 177 16.43 7.40 3.06
CA PHE A 177 15.16 7.72 2.48
C PHE A 177 15.31 7.68 0.95
N SER A 178 14.63 6.76 0.32
CA SER A 178 14.36 6.81 -1.11
C SER A 178 13.75 8.17 -1.52
N SER A 179 13.17 8.89 -0.57
CA SER A 179 12.65 10.24 -0.73
C SER A 179 13.69 11.33 -0.98
N GLU A 180 14.89 11.31 -0.39
CA GLU A 180 15.93 12.30 -0.73
C GLU A 180 16.42 12.15 -2.17
N ILE A 181 16.51 10.89 -2.61
CA ILE A 181 16.84 10.57 -4.00
C ILE A 181 15.68 10.97 -4.92
N ALA A 182 14.44 10.77 -4.47
CA ALA A 182 13.24 11.17 -5.18
C ALA A 182 13.12 12.67 -5.35
N ILE A 183 13.32 13.46 -4.27
CA ILE A 183 13.29 14.92 -4.31
C ILE A 183 14.34 15.44 -5.31
N ASN A 184 15.59 15.01 -5.20
CA ASN A 184 16.66 15.42 -6.08
C ASN A 184 16.39 15.04 -7.55
N TYR A 185 15.77 13.89 -7.79
CA TYR A 185 15.42 13.44 -9.13
C TYR A 185 14.26 14.22 -9.73
N LEU A 186 13.21 14.47 -8.96
CA LEU A 186 12.02 15.21 -9.40
C LEU A 186 12.32 16.66 -9.74
N HIS A 187 13.17 17.30 -8.93
CA HIS A 187 13.68 18.64 -9.22
C HIS A 187 14.54 18.68 -10.50
N LYS A 188 15.40 17.68 -10.70
CA LYS A 188 16.31 17.62 -11.87
C LYS A 188 15.62 17.22 -13.17
N LYS A 189 14.52 16.45 -13.13
CA LYS A 189 13.90 15.83 -14.32
C LYS A 189 12.53 16.36 -14.69
N ASN A 190 11.97 17.29 -13.91
CA ASN A 190 10.67 17.90 -14.21
C ASN A 190 9.56 16.84 -14.47
N PHE A 191 9.48 15.83 -13.60
CA PHE A 191 8.68 14.62 -13.77
C PHE A 191 7.17 14.85 -13.90
N VAL A 192 6.65 15.87 -13.21
CA VAL A 192 5.24 16.25 -13.25
C VAL A 192 4.77 16.62 -14.66
N SER A 193 5.62 17.31 -15.42
CA SER A 193 5.27 17.77 -16.78
C SER A 193 5.03 16.63 -17.78
N PRO A 194 5.87 15.60 -17.88
CA PRO A 194 5.59 14.42 -18.71
C PRO A 194 4.29 13.70 -18.33
N ILE A 195 4.07 13.43 -17.04
CA ILE A 195 2.83 12.78 -16.59
C ILE A 195 1.62 13.63 -16.95
N ARG A 196 1.67 14.94 -16.68
CA ARG A 196 0.58 15.86 -17.04
C ARG A 196 0.23 15.80 -18.53
N LYS A 197 1.22 15.66 -19.41
CA LYS A 197 0.96 15.51 -20.85
C LYS A 197 0.22 14.23 -21.19
N LEU A 198 0.46 13.15 -20.43
CA LEU A 198 -0.24 11.88 -20.60
C LEU A 198 -1.68 11.96 -20.15
N LEU A 199 -1.97 12.77 -19.13
CA LEU A 199 -3.31 12.93 -18.54
C LEU A 199 -4.21 13.91 -19.32
N ILE A 200 -3.83 14.31 -20.53
CA ILE A 200 -4.67 15.12 -21.39
C ILE A 200 -5.90 14.29 -21.85
N PRO A 201 -7.10 14.84 -21.82
CA PRO A 201 -8.34 14.10 -22.17
C PRO A 201 -8.33 13.38 -23.52
N SER A 202 -7.57 13.88 -24.49
CA SER A 202 -7.43 13.26 -25.83
C SER A 202 -6.77 11.86 -25.81
N ASN A 203 -6.18 11.44 -24.69
CA ASN A 203 -5.47 10.15 -24.60
C ASN A 203 -6.35 8.97 -24.17
N ASN A 204 -7.67 9.16 -24.11
CA ASN A 204 -8.63 8.11 -23.72
C ASN A 204 -8.29 7.49 -22.35
N ILE A 205 -8.05 8.36 -21.35
CA ILE A 205 -7.65 7.97 -20.00
C ILE A 205 -8.69 8.48 -19.00
N THR A 206 -9.27 7.56 -18.23
CA THR A 206 -10.09 7.88 -17.06
C THR A 206 -9.23 7.80 -15.81
N ILE A 207 -9.32 8.77 -14.93
CA ILE A 207 -8.46 8.86 -13.76
C ILE A 207 -9.27 8.54 -12.50
N PHE A 208 -8.80 7.56 -11.75
CA PHE A 208 -9.32 7.18 -10.44
C PHE A 208 -8.37 7.61 -9.32
N ALA A 209 -8.93 7.80 -8.13
CA ALA A 209 -8.19 7.90 -6.88
C ALA A 209 -8.83 6.98 -5.83
N GLU A 210 -8.03 6.33 -5.00
CA GLU A 210 -8.56 5.41 -3.96
C GLU A 210 -9.19 6.15 -2.77
N ALA A 211 -8.90 7.45 -2.63
CA ALA A 211 -9.37 8.30 -1.55
C ALA A 211 -9.60 9.74 -2.03
N ASP A 212 -10.52 10.46 -1.39
CA ASP A 212 -10.89 11.81 -1.80
C ASP A 212 -9.70 12.78 -1.69
N PHE A 213 -8.93 12.68 -0.59
CA PHE A 213 -7.75 13.53 -0.41
C PHE A 213 -6.65 13.27 -1.46
N ILE A 214 -6.52 12.05 -1.96
CA ILE A 214 -5.60 11.71 -3.06
C ILE A 214 -6.09 12.35 -4.35
N GLY A 215 -7.38 12.27 -4.65
CA GLY A 215 -7.98 12.91 -5.81
C GLY A 215 -7.70 14.41 -5.85
N GLU A 216 -7.89 15.11 -4.73
CA GLU A 216 -7.58 16.54 -4.63
C GLU A 216 -6.09 16.84 -4.80
N LYS A 217 -5.20 16.04 -4.21
CA LYS A 217 -3.75 16.19 -4.41
C LYS A 217 -3.35 15.98 -5.87
N VAL A 218 -3.87 14.94 -6.52
CA VAL A 218 -3.63 14.64 -7.94
C VAL A 218 -4.11 15.78 -8.83
N LYS A 219 -5.34 16.28 -8.61
CA LYS A 219 -5.86 17.43 -9.34
C LYS A 219 -4.93 18.63 -9.26
N ASN A 220 -4.51 18.98 -8.04
CA ASN A 220 -3.66 20.15 -7.81
C ASN A 220 -2.27 19.98 -8.41
N LEU A 221 -1.65 18.81 -8.22
CA LEU A 221 -0.30 18.50 -8.70
C LEU A 221 -0.21 18.51 -10.23
N PHE A 222 -1.16 17.83 -10.89
CA PHE A 222 -1.17 17.72 -12.35
C PHE A 222 -2.01 18.80 -13.03
N LYS A 223 -2.64 19.72 -12.26
CA LYS A 223 -3.50 20.82 -12.75
C LYS A 223 -4.62 20.27 -13.66
N LEU A 224 -5.31 19.24 -13.18
CA LEU A 224 -6.44 18.68 -13.91
C LEU A 224 -7.65 19.60 -13.83
N ALA A 225 -8.52 19.54 -14.85
CA ALA A 225 -9.75 20.32 -14.91
C ALA A 225 -10.76 19.88 -13.84
N SER A 226 -10.85 18.57 -13.60
CA SER A 226 -11.72 17.98 -12.59
C SER A 226 -10.94 17.12 -11.60
N THR A 227 -11.52 16.86 -10.44
CA THR A 227 -10.99 15.89 -9.49
C THR A 227 -11.18 14.47 -10.05
N PRO A 228 -10.19 13.58 -9.93
CA PRO A 228 -10.33 12.16 -10.27
C PRO A 228 -11.56 11.52 -9.62
N ILE A 229 -12.13 10.53 -10.29
CA ILE A 229 -13.25 9.76 -9.73
C ILE A 229 -12.74 8.97 -8.51
N THR A 230 -13.34 9.17 -7.36
CA THR A 230 -13.00 8.38 -6.16
C THR A 230 -13.60 6.97 -6.28
N VAL A 231 -12.73 5.97 -6.35
CA VAL A 231 -13.11 4.56 -6.31
C VAL A 231 -12.35 3.90 -5.16
N ARG A 232 -13.07 3.64 -4.09
CA ARG A 232 -12.47 3.15 -2.85
C ARG A 232 -11.91 1.74 -2.98
N ASN A 233 -10.96 1.41 -2.12
CA ASN A 233 -10.36 0.08 -2.09
C ASN A 233 -11.36 -0.97 -1.61
N PRO A 234 -11.54 -2.08 -2.36
CA PRO A 234 -12.40 -3.18 -1.93
C PRO A 234 -11.76 -3.98 -0.80
N ILE A 235 -12.56 -4.42 0.16
CA ILE A 235 -12.15 -5.34 1.21
C ILE A 235 -13.18 -6.45 1.41
N GLN A 236 -12.68 -7.64 1.71
CA GLN A 236 -13.52 -8.75 2.12
C GLN A 236 -14.00 -8.55 3.56
N ILE A 237 -15.31 -8.65 3.77
CA ILE A 237 -15.93 -8.56 5.10
C ILE A 237 -16.43 -9.93 5.51
N TYR A 238 -16.11 -10.33 6.74
CA TYR A 238 -16.53 -11.62 7.29
C TYR A 238 -17.73 -11.43 8.21
N ASP A 239 -18.61 -12.43 8.27
CA ASP A 239 -19.85 -12.36 9.06
C ASP A 239 -19.60 -12.21 10.55
N LYS A 240 -18.53 -12.85 11.03
CA LYS A 240 -18.15 -12.81 12.46
C LYS A 240 -16.83 -12.12 12.64
N THR A 241 -16.80 -11.23 13.62
CA THR A 241 -15.57 -10.63 14.14
C THR A 241 -14.98 -11.49 15.26
N GLU A 242 -13.69 -11.33 15.53
CA GLU A 242 -13.03 -12.00 16.66
C GLU A 242 -13.42 -11.32 17.99
N GLU A 243 -13.43 -12.11 19.07
CA GLU A 243 -13.58 -11.57 20.42
C GLU A 243 -12.29 -10.91 20.89
N LYS A 244 -12.40 -9.74 21.51
CA LYS A 244 -11.25 -9.02 22.05
C LYS A 244 -10.58 -9.79 23.19
N THR A 245 -9.25 -9.70 23.27
CA THR A 245 -8.48 -10.32 24.35
C THR A 245 -8.90 -9.79 25.73
N HIS A 246 -8.87 -10.63 26.75
CA HIS A 246 -9.15 -10.19 28.14
C HIS A 246 -8.12 -9.17 28.65
N LYS A 247 -6.84 -9.45 28.41
CA LYS A 247 -5.75 -8.51 28.65
C LYS A 247 -5.67 -7.56 27.45
N PRO A 248 -5.65 -6.23 27.64
CA PRO A 248 -5.52 -5.31 26.53
C PRO A 248 -4.33 -5.65 25.64
N SER A 249 -4.57 -5.74 24.36
CA SER A 249 -3.55 -6.00 23.36
C SER A 249 -3.67 -5.06 22.17
N PHE A 250 -2.55 -4.79 21.53
CA PHE A 250 -2.43 -3.88 20.40
C PHE A 250 -1.69 -4.56 19.27
N VAL A 251 -2.08 -4.25 18.04
CA VAL A 251 -1.46 -4.84 16.84
C VAL A 251 -0.88 -3.74 15.96
N TRP A 252 0.29 -4.02 15.41
CA TRP A 252 0.94 -3.22 14.38
C TRP A 252 1.20 -4.13 13.17
N VAL A 253 0.76 -3.69 11.98
CA VAL A 253 0.87 -4.48 10.75
C VAL A 253 1.47 -3.61 9.66
N ALA A 254 2.74 -3.82 9.35
CA ALA A 254 3.42 -3.08 8.29
C ALA A 254 4.75 -3.76 7.89
N ARG A 255 5.32 -3.31 6.77
CA ARG A 255 6.70 -3.62 6.41
C ARG A 255 7.67 -2.93 7.38
N TRP A 256 8.80 -3.56 7.63
CA TRP A 256 9.86 -2.97 8.44
C TRP A 256 10.71 -2.05 7.58
N ASP A 257 10.27 -0.82 7.41
CA ASP A 257 10.98 0.22 6.67
C ASP A 257 10.86 1.60 7.36
N ALA A 258 11.64 2.56 6.87
CA ALA A 258 11.70 3.90 7.43
C ALA A 258 10.36 4.64 7.42
N GLN A 259 9.51 4.38 6.44
CA GLN A 259 8.19 5.02 6.33
C GLN A 259 7.24 4.52 7.42
N LYS A 260 7.32 3.24 7.78
CA LYS A 260 6.40 2.56 8.69
C LYS A 260 6.80 2.68 10.16
N ARG A 261 8.07 3.03 10.44
CA ARG A 261 8.59 3.32 11.79
C ARG A 261 8.37 2.18 12.81
N PRO A 262 8.88 0.97 12.55
CA PRO A 262 8.84 -0.13 13.51
C PRO A 262 9.58 0.22 14.83
N ASP A 263 10.64 1.03 14.76
CA ASP A 263 11.38 1.55 15.90
C ASP A 263 10.49 2.33 16.88
N THR A 264 9.65 3.22 16.34
CA THR A 264 8.69 4.00 17.16
C THR A 264 7.68 3.08 17.81
N MET A 265 7.17 2.07 17.09
CA MET A 265 6.24 1.09 17.66
C MET A 265 6.85 0.31 18.82
N LEU A 266 8.07 -0.18 18.64
CA LEU A 266 8.79 -0.93 19.67
C LEU A 266 9.10 -0.07 20.91
N GLU A 267 9.45 1.20 20.70
CA GLU A 267 9.68 2.14 21.79
C GLU A 267 8.39 2.42 22.60
N ILE A 268 7.25 2.60 21.92
CA ILE A 268 5.94 2.74 22.57
C ILE A 268 5.65 1.50 23.42
N ALA A 269 5.78 0.32 22.85
CA ALA A 269 5.47 -0.95 23.49
C ALA A 269 6.37 -1.21 24.72
N SER A 270 7.65 -0.83 24.67
CA SER A 270 8.60 -1.01 25.77
C SER A 270 8.28 -0.15 27.00
N GLN A 271 7.53 0.95 26.84
CA GLN A 271 7.13 1.84 27.91
C GLN A 271 5.79 1.46 28.56
N ILE A 272 5.10 0.43 28.04
CA ILE A 272 3.79 -0.03 28.55
C ILE A 272 3.84 -1.55 28.79
N PRO A 273 4.59 -2.04 29.77
CA PRO A 273 4.81 -3.48 29.95
C PRO A 273 3.56 -4.26 30.39
N GLU A 274 2.52 -3.57 30.85
CA GLU A 274 1.25 -4.17 31.29
C GLU A 274 0.35 -4.63 30.16
N TYR A 275 0.57 -4.19 28.91
CA TYR A 275 -0.24 -4.58 27.74
C TYR A 275 0.61 -5.37 26.74
N ASP A 276 -0.04 -6.20 25.91
CA ASP A 276 0.63 -6.99 24.90
C ASP A 276 0.62 -6.31 23.53
N PHE A 277 1.74 -6.38 22.81
CA PHE A 277 1.92 -5.77 21.50
C PHE A 277 2.37 -6.82 20.48
N TYR A 278 1.58 -6.99 19.42
CA TYR A 278 1.84 -7.92 18.33
C TYR A 278 2.29 -7.16 17.09
N LEU A 279 3.50 -7.43 16.62
CA LEU A 279 4.07 -6.79 15.43
C LEU A 279 4.12 -7.81 14.29
N ILE A 280 3.38 -7.51 13.22
CA ILE A 280 3.25 -8.34 12.02
C ILE A 280 3.92 -7.65 10.85
N GLY A 281 4.74 -8.39 10.12
CA GLY A 281 5.46 -7.96 8.93
C GLY A 281 6.96 -8.14 9.04
N THR A 282 7.63 -7.96 7.93
CA THR A 282 9.09 -8.12 7.79
C THR A 282 9.69 -7.00 6.95
N ALA A 283 11.01 -6.86 7.01
CA ALA A 283 11.72 -6.00 6.08
C ALA A 283 11.58 -6.49 4.64
N THR A 284 11.57 -5.57 3.70
CA THR A 284 11.59 -5.93 2.28
C THR A 284 12.90 -6.63 1.94
N VAL A 285 12.83 -7.83 1.39
CA VAL A 285 13.99 -8.69 1.10
C VAL A 285 15.01 -8.03 0.16
N SER A 286 14.55 -7.13 -0.72
CA SER A 286 15.42 -6.37 -1.62
C SER A 286 16.27 -5.30 -0.92
N SER A 287 16.01 -5.01 0.36
CA SER A 287 16.71 -3.98 1.15
C SER A 287 17.57 -4.60 2.24
N LYS A 288 18.86 -4.79 1.96
CA LYS A 288 19.83 -5.26 2.97
C LYS A 288 19.90 -4.34 4.19
N ASP A 289 19.71 -3.05 4.00
CA ASP A 289 19.74 -2.05 5.06
C ASP A 289 18.52 -2.25 6.00
N ASN A 290 17.33 -2.45 5.47
CA ASN A 290 16.13 -2.69 6.28
C ASN A 290 16.21 -4.03 7.05
N THR A 291 16.76 -5.09 6.44
CA THR A 291 16.95 -6.37 7.11
C THR A 291 17.94 -6.25 8.29
N SER A 292 19.03 -5.50 8.12
CA SER A 292 19.98 -5.25 9.21
C SER A 292 19.34 -4.45 10.35
N ILE A 293 18.52 -3.45 10.03
CA ILE A 293 17.76 -2.68 11.00
C ILE A 293 16.77 -3.56 11.75
N GLN A 294 16.02 -4.40 11.05
CA GLN A 294 15.09 -5.35 11.66
C GLN A 294 15.81 -6.23 12.68
N THR A 295 16.89 -6.89 12.29
CA THR A 295 17.67 -7.77 13.19
C THR A 295 18.16 -7.04 14.43
N LYS A 296 18.65 -5.80 14.27
CA LYS A 296 19.11 -4.96 15.39
C LYS A 296 17.97 -4.65 16.37
N LEU A 297 16.81 -4.26 15.86
CA LEU A 297 15.63 -3.94 16.66
C LEU A 297 15.10 -5.19 17.36
N GLU A 298 14.94 -6.30 16.66
CA GLU A 298 14.50 -7.58 17.22
C GLU A 298 15.40 -8.02 18.36
N THR A 299 16.72 -7.97 18.18
CA THR A 299 17.72 -8.31 19.22
C THR A 299 17.58 -7.39 20.43
N TYR A 300 17.43 -6.09 20.23
CA TYR A 300 17.33 -5.14 21.32
C TYR A 300 16.02 -5.30 22.12
N PHE A 301 14.89 -5.47 21.44
CA PHE A 301 13.58 -5.53 22.08
C PHE A 301 13.14 -6.93 22.52
N SER A 302 13.90 -8.00 22.23
CA SER A 302 13.62 -9.38 22.68
C SER A 302 13.56 -9.54 24.21
N ARG A 303 14.13 -8.60 24.96
CA ARG A 303 14.09 -8.57 26.45
C ARG A 303 12.75 -8.11 27.03
N TYR A 304 11.85 -7.57 26.22
CA TYR A 304 10.55 -7.09 26.67
C TYR A 304 9.48 -8.17 26.45
N PRO A 305 8.97 -8.82 27.52
CA PRO A 305 8.09 -9.99 27.40
C PRO A 305 6.71 -9.69 26.82
N ASN A 306 6.33 -8.43 26.78
CA ASN A 306 5.06 -7.94 26.25
C ASN A 306 5.12 -7.60 24.74
N ILE A 307 6.29 -7.74 24.12
CA ILE A 307 6.49 -7.45 22.69
C ILE A 307 6.62 -8.76 21.92
N HIS A 308 5.67 -9.02 21.04
CA HIS A 308 5.58 -10.24 20.25
C HIS A 308 5.82 -9.91 18.77
N ILE A 309 7.04 -10.18 18.29
CA ILE A 309 7.41 -9.99 16.89
C ILE A 309 7.10 -11.28 16.14
N LEU A 310 6.03 -11.25 15.32
CA LEU A 310 5.50 -12.44 14.65
C LEU A 310 6.09 -12.65 13.24
N GLY A 311 6.76 -11.63 12.71
CA GLY A 311 7.22 -11.71 11.33
C GLY A 311 6.06 -11.72 10.32
N PHE A 312 6.23 -12.46 9.24
CA PHE A 312 5.16 -12.64 8.24
C PHE A 312 4.16 -13.69 8.75
N VAL A 313 2.88 -13.36 8.71
CA VAL A 313 1.76 -14.28 8.98
C VAL A 313 0.82 -14.32 7.78
N GLN A 314 0.03 -15.39 7.65
CA GLN A 314 -0.97 -15.54 6.59
C GLN A 314 -2.17 -14.60 6.83
N GLU A 315 -2.92 -14.29 5.78
CA GLU A 315 -4.04 -13.34 5.82
C GLU A 315 -5.07 -13.67 6.91
N GLU A 316 -5.46 -14.93 7.03
CA GLU A 316 -6.43 -15.35 8.05
C GLU A 316 -5.89 -15.16 9.49
N GLU A 317 -4.62 -15.44 9.69
CA GLU A 317 -3.96 -15.24 10.99
C GLU A 317 -3.80 -13.75 11.30
N LYS A 318 -3.39 -12.95 10.33
CA LYS A 318 -3.33 -11.49 10.43
C LYS A 318 -4.69 -10.92 10.86
N ARG A 319 -5.76 -11.36 10.20
CA ARG A 319 -7.14 -10.96 10.53
C ARG A 319 -7.48 -11.27 12.00
N LYS A 320 -7.14 -12.47 12.49
CA LYS A 320 -7.36 -12.86 13.89
C LYS A 320 -6.62 -11.96 14.87
N TYR A 321 -5.37 -11.61 14.59
CA TYR A 321 -4.63 -10.67 15.45
C TYR A 321 -5.25 -9.27 15.44
N ILE A 322 -5.64 -8.76 14.27
CA ILE A 322 -6.31 -7.47 14.16
C ILE A 322 -7.64 -7.50 14.93
N GLY A 323 -8.46 -8.53 14.70
CA GLY A 323 -9.77 -8.66 15.32
C GLY A 323 -9.72 -8.79 16.85
N LYS A 324 -8.72 -9.49 17.38
CA LYS A 324 -8.54 -9.67 18.84
C LYS A 324 -7.94 -8.46 19.54
N ALA A 325 -7.27 -7.58 18.82
CA ALA A 325 -6.63 -6.41 19.40
C ALA A 325 -7.64 -5.34 19.83
N TRP A 326 -7.32 -4.59 20.87
CA TRP A 326 -8.12 -3.45 21.34
C TRP A 326 -7.97 -2.23 20.46
N ALA A 327 -6.82 -2.09 19.76
CA ALA A 327 -6.63 -1.15 18.67
C ALA A 327 -5.50 -1.59 17.73
N LEU A 328 -5.60 -1.13 16.46
CA LEU A 328 -4.49 -1.12 15.52
C LEU A 328 -3.66 0.15 15.74
N ILE A 329 -2.35 0.00 15.88
CA ILE A 329 -1.42 1.14 15.95
C ILE A 329 -0.72 1.28 14.60
N ASN A 330 -0.72 2.48 14.04
CA ASN A 330 0.02 2.82 12.84
C ASN A 330 0.99 3.95 13.16
N THR A 331 2.29 3.70 12.99
CA THR A 331 3.37 4.65 13.25
C THR A 331 3.94 5.27 11.99
N SER A 332 3.30 5.05 10.85
CA SER A 332 3.75 5.55 9.56
C SER A 332 3.78 7.07 9.51
N ILE A 333 4.83 7.59 8.91
CA ILE A 333 4.96 9.05 8.68
C ILE A 333 4.12 9.52 7.48
N ARG A 334 3.75 8.58 6.60
CA ARG A 334 2.96 8.85 5.39
C ARG A 334 2.18 7.61 4.97
N GLU A 335 0.94 7.82 4.56
CA GLU A 335 0.06 6.78 4.01
C GLU A 335 -0.79 7.34 2.86
N GLY A 336 -1.18 6.44 1.93
CA GLY A 336 -2.36 6.59 1.11
C GLY A 336 -3.61 6.24 1.92
N LEU A 337 -4.41 5.29 1.46
CA LEU A 337 -5.45 4.67 2.28
C LEU A 337 -4.99 3.26 2.67
N PRO A 338 -4.43 3.06 3.89
CA PRO A 338 -3.90 1.77 4.28
C PRO A 338 -4.97 0.68 4.31
N ILE A 339 -4.73 -0.44 3.66
CA ILE A 339 -5.64 -1.60 3.72
C ILE A 339 -5.82 -2.06 5.17
N THR A 340 -4.77 -2.00 5.98
CA THR A 340 -4.83 -2.36 7.40
C THR A 340 -5.83 -1.52 8.20
N PHE A 341 -6.11 -0.27 7.78
CA PHE A 341 -7.17 0.53 8.41
C PHE A 341 -8.54 -0.06 8.09
N LEU A 342 -8.76 -0.45 6.84
CA LEU A 342 -10.01 -1.05 6.41
C LEU A 342 -10.22 -2.42 7.07
N GLU A 343 -9.16 -3.21 7.17
CA GLU A 343 -9.16 -4.50 7.87
C GLU A 343 -9.49 -4.33 9.36
N ALA A 344 -8.88 -3.35 10.04
CA ALA A 344 -9.16 -3.07 11.43
C ALA A 344 -10.63 -2.65 11.65
N MET A 345 -11.12 -1.73 10.83
CA MET A 345 -12.51 -1.27 10.91
C MET A 345 -13.52 -2.38 10.60
N ALA A 346 -13.21 -3.28 9.66
CA ALA A 346 -14.03 -4.46 9.36
C ALA A 346 -14.15 -5.41 10.56
N GLU A 347 -13.13 -5.49 11.39
CA GLU A 347 -13.10 -6.28 12.64
C GLU A 347 -13.56 -5.48 13.87
N GLY A 348 -14.01 -4.23 13.72
CA GLY A 348 -14.40 -3.36 14.83
C GLY A 348 -13.21 -3.05 15.76
N THR A 349 -12.05 -2.80 15.18
CA THR A 349 -10.81 -2.50 15.89
C THR A 349 -10.40 -1.05 15.62
N PRO A 350 -10.50 -0.15 16.61
CA PRO A 350 -10.15 1.25 16.48
C PRO A 350 -8.70 1.46 16.03
N ILE A 351 -8.44 2.61 15.40
CA ILE A 351 -7.12 2.94 14.87
C ILE A 351 -6.47 4.03 15.71
N ILE A 352 -5.20 3.86 16.07
CA ILE A 352 -4.35 4.92 16.63
C ILE A 352 -3.30 5.27 15.57
N SER A 353 -3.33 6.48 15.04
CA SER A 353 -2.39 6.89 13.98
C SER A 353 -2.18 8.39 13.95
N TYR A 354 -1.01 8.80 13.48
CA TYR A 354 -0.73 10.17 13.09
C TYR A 354 -1.38 10.51 11.74
N THR A 355 -1.27 9.61 10.77
CA THR A 355 -1.88 9.79 9.44
C THR A 355 -3.39 9.59 9.53
N ASP A 356 -4.14 10.45 8.86
CA ASP A 356 -5.60 10.45 8.94
C ASP A 356 -6.24 10.62 7.54
N PRO A 357 -6.03 9.63 6.64
CA PRO A 357 -6.60 9.67 5.30
C PRO A 357 -8.13 9.76 5.36
N ASP A 358 -8.72 10.68 4.63
CA ASP A 358 -10.17 10.94 4.58
C ASP A 358 -10.86 10.97 5.96
N ARG A 359 -10.12 11.34 7.02
CA ARG A 359 -10.57 11.39 8.42
C ARG A 359 -11.00 10.04 9.02
N TYR A 360 -10.48 8.93 8.49
CA TYR A 360 -10.80 7.60 9.03
C TYR A 360 -10.40 7.47 10.50
N VAL A 361 -9.20 7.95 10.84
CA VAL A 361 -8.71 7.87 12.22
C VAL A 361 -9.47 8.82 13.15
N SER A 362 -9.75 10.03 12.70
CA SER A 362 -10.54 11.00 13.50
C SER A 362 -11.96 10.53 13.75
N ASN A 363 -12.56 9.74 12.83
CA ASN A 363 -13.92 9.24 12.96
C ASN A 363 -14.00 7.91 13.70
N PHE A 364 -12.99 7.04 13.55
CA PHE A 364 -13.02 5.64 13.99
C PHE A 364 -11.79 5.25 14.83
N GLY A 365 -11.21 6.18 15.55
CA GLY A 365 -10.05 5.93 16.38
C GLY A 365 -9.55 7.16 17.12
N ILE A 366 -8.25 7.24 17.30
CA ILE A 366 -7.58 8.38 17.92
C ILE A 366 -6.45 8.86 17.04
N ARG A 367 -6.62 10.04 16.47
CA ARG A 367 -5.52 10.74 15.81
C ARG A 367 -4.55 11.28 16.84
N VAL A 368 -3.27 11.03 16.64
CA VAL A 368 -2.16 11.46 17.50
C VAL A 368 -1.23 12.43 16.77
N ASP A 369 -0.34 13.07 17.49
CA ASP A 369 0.82 13.75 16.93
C ASP A 369 2.01 12.77 16.78
N TYR A 370 3.15 13.22 16.27
CA TYR A 370 4.35 12.40 16.09
C TYR A 370 5.12 12.09 17.38
N SER A 371 4.55 12.28 18.56
CA SER A 371 5.24 12.00 19.81
C SER A 371 4.88 10.63 20.37
N ILE A 372 5.86 9.91 20.90
CA ILE A 372 5.65 8.67 21.65
C ILE A 372 4.63 8.88 22.78
N LYS A 373 4.73 10.01 23.47
CA LYS A 373 3.81 10.37 24.56
C LYS A 373 2.36 10.44 24.10
N SER A 374 2.07 10.95 22.91
CA SER A 374 0.71 11.02 22.40
C SER A 374 0.15 9.63 22.05
N TYR A 375 0.98 8.74 21.50
CA TYR A 375 0.59 7.33 21.30
C TYR A 375 0.29 6.63 22.62
N ILE A 376 1.16 6.76 23.62
CA ILE A 376 0.96 6.19 24.97
C ILE A 376 -0.35 6.70 25.57
N SER A 377 -0.60 8.01 25.51
CA SER A 377 -1.85 8.60 25.99
C SER A 377 -3.08 8.05 25.26
N ALA A 378 -2.99 7.86 23.94
CA ALA A 378 -4.07 7.29 23.15
C ALA A 378 -4.33 5.82 23.51
N ILE A 379 -3.29 5.03 23.76
CA ILE A 379 -3.40 3.63 24.20
C ILE A 379 -4.16 3.55 25.52
N TYR A 380 -3.77 4.31 26.53
CA TYR A 380 -4.50 4.35 27.81
C TYR A 380 -5.95 4.79 27.63
N LYS A 381 -6.21 5.79 26.78
CA LYS A 381 -7.57 6.24 26.50
C LYS A 381 -8.42 5.15 25.83
N VAL A 382 -7.85 4.34 24.91
CA VAL A 382 -8.54 3.19 24.34
C VAL A 382 -8.97 2.20 25.42
N VAL A 383 -8.06 1.92 26.38
CA VAL A 383 -8.32 0.98 27.46
C VAL A 383 -9.36 1.54 28.46
N GLU A 384 -9.15 2.74 28.97
CA GLU A 384 -10.04 3.38 29.95
C GLU A 384 -11.47 3.54 29.44
N GLN A 385 -11.61 3.89 28.16
CA GLN A 385 -12.90 4.15 27.54
C GLN A 385 -13.51 2.92 26.84
N LYS A 386 -12.80 1.81 26.77
CA LYS A 386 -13.16 0.64 25.97
C LYS A 386 -13.63 1.07 24.57
N LEU A 387 -12.78 1.81 23.87
CA LEU A 387 -13.16 2.51 22.64
C LEU A 387 -13.68 1.55 21.55
N TYR A 388 -13.15 0.34 21.49
CA TYR A 388 -13.61 -0.70 20.57
C TYR A 388 -15.08 -1.05 20.77
N GLU A 389 -15.60 -1.09 22.02
CA GLU A 389 -17.03 -1.36 22.26
C GLU A 389 -17.92 -0.22 21.74
N LYS A 390 -17.43 1.01 21.78
CA LYS A 390 -18.18 2.20 21.35
C LYS A 390 -18.22 2.38 19.84
N LEU A 391 -17.19 1.94 19.14
CA LEU A 391 -16.98 2.23 17.70
C LEU A 391 -17.27 1.04 16.79
N ALA A 392 -17.12 -0.22 17.25
CA ALA A 392 -17.17 -1.42 16.43
C ALA A 392 -18.37 -1.48 15.46
N GLY A 393 -19.57 -1.16 15.95
CA GLY A 393 -20.77 -1.16 15.10
C GLY A 393 -20.73 -0.09 14.00
N LYS A 394 -20.26 1.12 14.34
CA LYS A 394 -20.15 2.24 13.40
C LYS A 394 -19.05 2.02 12.36
N GLU A 395 -17.91 1.49 12.79
CA GLU A 395 -16.80 1.14 11.91
C GLU A 395 -17.25 0.11 10.88
N ARG A 396 -17.85 -0.96 11.33
CA ARG A 396 -18.31 -2.05 10.47
C ARG A 396 -19.41 -1.60 9.51
N GLU A 397 -20.39 -0.84 9.97
CA GLU A 397 -21.43 -0.27 9.10
C GLU A 397 -20.84 0.61 8.01
N PHE A 398 -19.87 1.46 8.36
CA PHE A 398 -19.17 2.31 7.40
C PHE A 398 -18.43 1.48 6.36
N ILE A 399 -17.64 0.48 6.79
CA ILE A 399 -16.87 -0.39 5.89
C ILE A 399 -17.79 -1.19 4.96
N MET A 400 -18.90 -1.73 5.46
CA MET A 400 -19.88 -2.44 4.64
C MET A 400 -20.47 -1.56 3.55
N ARG A 401 -20.75 -0.30 3.86
CA ARG A 401 -21.30 0.64 2.87
C ARG A 401 -20.29 1.14 1.86
N GLU A 402 -19.05 1.42 2.30
CA GLU A 402 -18.07 2.17 1.50
C GLU A 402 -16.96 1.30 0.89
N HIS A 403 -16.74 0.08 1.41
CA HIS A 403 -15.58 -0.74 1.05
C HIS A 403 -15.88 -2.23 0.81
N GLU A 404 -17.11 -2.67 1.05
CA GLU A 404 -17.46 -4.07 0.80
C GLU A 404 -17.20 -4.42 -0.67
N VAL A 405 -16.55 -5.57 -0.91
CA VAL A 405 -15.98 -5.93 -2.21
C VAL A 405 -17.00 -5.93 -3.34
N ASN A 406 -18.20 -6.50 -3.12
CA ASN A 406 -19.22 -6.52 -4.18
C ASN A 406 -19.74 -5.12 -4.49
N THR A 407 -19.92 -4.29 -3.46
CA THR A 407 -20.36 -2.91 -3.60
C THR A 407 -19.37 -2.09 -4.44
N ILE A 408 -18.08 -2.21 -4.13
CA ILE A 408 -17.04 -1.48 -4.85
C ILE A 408 -16.84 -2.01 -6.26
N MET A 409 -16.80 -3.33 -6.42
CA MET A 409 -16.56 -3.92 -7.73
C MET A 409 -17.73 -3.73 -8.70
N ASN A 410 -18.96 -3.68 -8.22
CA ASN A 410 -20.11 -3.28 -9.04
C ASN A 410 -19.99 -1.83 -9.53
N LYS A 411 -19.52 -0.89 -8.68
CA LYS A 411 -19.20 0.48 -9.12
C LYS A 411 -18.13 0.51 -10.20
N HIS A 412 -17.06 -0.31 -10.05
CA HIS A 412 -16.04 -0.46 -11.11
C HIS A 412 -16.66 -0.93 -12.42
N LEU A 413 -17.47 -1.99 -12.39
CA LEU A 413 -18.13 -2.51 -13.58
C LEU A 413 -19.03 -1.47 -14.28
N ASP A 414 -19.78 -0.70 -13.52
CA ASP A 414 -20.65 0.34 -14.08
C ASP A 414 -19.84 1.45 -14.75
N ILE A 415 -18.70 1.84 -14.16
CA ILE A 415 -17.80 2.82 -14.79
C ILE A 415 -17.15 2.20 -16.04
N TYR A 416 -16.72 0.94 -16.01
CA TYR A 416 -16.15 0.27 -17.18
C TYR A 416 -17.16 0.25 -18.34
N LYS A 417 -18.43 -0.07 -18.08
CA LYS A 417 -19.50 -0.04 -19.08
C LYS A 417 -19.69 1.35 -19.68
N LYS A 418 -19.71 2.39 -18.85
CA LYS A 418 -19.81 3.78 -19.31
C LYS A 418 -18.65 4.18 -20.22
N ILE A 419 -17.42 3.85 -19.81
CA ILE A 419 -16.21 4.11 -20.62
C ILE A 419 -16.31 3.42 -21.99
N LEU A 420 -16.73 2.17 -22.02
CA LEU A 420 -16.86 1.40 -23.27
C LEU A 420 -17.99 1.92 -24.18
N ASN A 421 -19.05 2.48 -23.60
CA ASN A 421 -20.14 3.12 -24.35
C ASN A 421 -19.82 4.55 -24.80
N GLY A 422 -18.66 5.09 -24.41
CA GLY A 422 -18.30 6.49 -24.69
C GLY A 422 -19.04 7.51 -23.82
N GLU A 423 -19.61 7.07 -22.71
CA GLU A 423 -20.35 7.88 -21.74
C GLU A 423 -19.37 8.36 -20.65
N THR A 424 -18.39 9.20 -21.00
CA THR A 424 -17.50 9.82 -20.01
C THR A 424 -18.04 11.17 -19.62
N ASP A 425 -18.34 11.36 -18.33
CA ASP A 425 -18.67 12.65 -17.72
C ASP A 425 -17.46 13.61 -17.75
#